data_d57d598d83314b4d646c2ca7cb268171
#
_entry.id   d57d598d83314b4d646c2ca7cb268171
#
_cell.length_a   1.000
_cell.length_b   1.000
_cell.length_c   1.000
_cell.angle_alpha   90.00
_cell.angle_beta   90.00
_cell.angle_gamma   90.00
#
_symmetry.space_group_name_H-M   'P 1'
#
loop_
_entity.id
_entity.type
_entity.pdbx_description
1 polymer ?
#
loop_
_entity_poly.entity_id
_entity_poly.type
_entity_poly.pdbx_seq_one_letter_code
_entity_poly.pdbx_strand_id
1 'polypeptide(L)'
;MQTIEKYIEALENRDFNELGELFTKDGLYIDYSASRAGEHEYYLYGKEAISMFFRNKFLFCKYSILEPAVLNSRQAEFIALFNNYSVMAIVNLQQLS
;
A
#
# COMPACT_ATOMS: atom_id res chain seq x y z
N MET A 1 -11.04 -14.57 -4.69
CA MET A 1 -10.32 -13.66 -3.75
C MET A 1 -10.64 -12.21 -4.10
N GLN A 2 -11.05 -11.43 -3.11
CA GLN A 2 -11.36 -10.02 -3.29
C GLN A 2 -10.09 -9.19 -3.51
N THR A 3 -10.24 -8.02 -4.12
CA THR A 3 -9.09 -7.15 -4.40
C THR A 3 -8.34 -6.75 -3.14
N ILE A 4 -9.07 -6.44 -2.05
CA ILE A 4 -8.43 -6.06 -0.79
C ILE A 4 -7.57 -7.20 -0.23
N GLU A 5 -8.02 -8.43 -0.38
CA GLU A 5 -7.25 -9.60 0.05
C GLU A 5 -5.99 -9.78 -0.78
N LYS A 6 -6.12 -9.59 -2.11
CA LYS A 6 -4.96 -9.63 -3.02
C LYS A 6 -3.93 -8.55 -2.68
N TYR A 7 -4.43 -7.36 -2.33
CA TYR A 7 -3.58 -6.24 -1.93
C TYR A 7 -2.77 -6.60 -0.69
N ILE A 8 -3.43 -7.11 0.34
CA ILE A 8 -2.77 -7.50 1.59
C ILE A 8 -1.76 -8.63 1.34
N GLU A 9 -2.14 -9.64 0.57
CA GLU A 9 -1.25 -10.75 0.23
C GLU A 9 -0.01 -10.25 -0.51
N ALA A 10 -0.19 -9.35 -1.47
CA ALA A 10 0.93 -8.77 -2.21
C ALA A 10 1.86 -7.95 -1.30
N LEU A 11 1.31 -7.24 -0.32
CA LEU A 11 2.12 -6.54 0.67
C LEU A 11 2.92 -7.51 1.53
N GLU A 12 2.29 -8.58 2.00
CA GLU A 12 2.96 -9.60 2.81
C GLU A 12 4.07 -10.28 2.04
N ASN A 13 3.84 -10.57 0.76
CA ASN A 13 4.81 -11.20 -0.10
C ASN A 13 5.83 -10.22 -0.69
N ARG A 14 5.67 -8.95 -0.42
CA ARG A 14 6.54 -7.89 -0.93
C ARG A 14 6.60 -7.92 -2.46
N ASP A 15 5.45 -8.18 -3.07
CA ASP A 15 5.30 -8.33 -4.51
C ASP A 15 4.86 -7.00 -5.14
N PHE A 16 5.83 -6.16 -5.44
CA PHE A 16 5.55 -4.83 -5.98
C PHE A 16 4.94 -4.87 -7.38
N ASN A 17 5.22 -5.91 -8.16
CA ASN A 17 4.62 -6.06 -9.48
C ASN A 17 3.12 -6.33 -9.36
N GLU A 18 2.74 -7.25 -8.47
CA GLU A 18 1.33 -7.54 -8.23
C GLU A 18 0.60 -6.32 -7.66
N LEU A 19 1.24 -5.57 -6.78
CA LEU A 19 0.65 -4.34 -6.25
C LEU A 19 0.31 -3.36 -7.36
N GLY A 20 1.23 -3.18 -8.31
CA GLY A 20 0.97 -2.32 -9.47
C GLY A 20 -0.17 -2.85 -10.33
N GLU A 21 -0.23 -4.15 -10.54
CA GLU A 21 -1.24 -4.78 -11.39
C GLU A 21 -2.66 -4.68 -10.80
N LEU A 22 -2.79 -4.45 -9.50
CA LEU A 22 -4.10 -4.27 -8.86
C LEU A 22 -4.72 -2.91 -9.17
N PHE A 23 -3.94 -1.98 -9.69
CA PHE A 23 -4.42 -0.65 -10.06
C PHE A 23 -4.69 -0.57 -11.56
N THR A 24 -5.64 0.29 -11.94
CA THR A 24 -5.88 0.56 -13.36
C THR A 24 -4.75 1.41 -13.91
N LYS A 25 -4.68 1.54 -15.23
CA LYS A 25 -3.66 2.35 -15.91
C LYS A 25 -3.64 3.79 -15.39
N ASP A 26 -4.80 4.33 -15.05
CA ASP A 26 -4.95 5.68 -14.54
C ASP A 26 -5.27 5.71 -13.04
N GLY A 27 -5.01 4.61 -12.34
CA GLY A 27 -5.30 4.49 -10.92
C GLY A 27 -4.50 5.45 -10.07
N LEU A 28 -5.09 5.85 -8.96
CA LEU A 28 -4.46 6.78 -8.01
C LEU A 28 -4.19 6.07 -6.70
N TYR A 29 -2.97 6.18 -6.23
CA TYR A 29 -2.56 5.74 -4.90
C TYR A 29 -2.18 6.97 -4.09
N ILE A 30 -2.74 7.09 -2.89
CA ILE A 30 -2.40 8.19 -1.99
C ILE A 30 -1.85 7.59 -0.70
N ASP A 31 -0.66 8.02 -0.33
CA ASP A 31 -0.01 7.57 0.90
C ASP A 31 0.02 8.74 1.89
N TYR A 32 -0.75 8.60 2.96
CA TYR A 32 -0.85 9.61 4.02
C TYR A 32 0.17 9.40 5.14
N SER A 33 0.94 8.32 5.11
CA SER A 33 1.86 8.01 6.20
C SER A 33 2.92 9.08 6.40
N ALA A 34 3.36 9.72 5.31
CA ALA A 34 4.34 10.79 5.38
C ALA A 34 3.81 12.01 6.13
N SER A 35 2.50 12.29 6.06
CA SER A 35 1.91 13.45 6.74
C SER A 35 1.99 13.32 8.26
N ARG A 36 2.01 12.09 8.77
CA ARG A 36 2.17 11.84 10.22
C ARG A 36 3.58 12.17 10.69
N ALA A 37 4.55 12.15 9.79
CA ALA A 37 5.94 12.53 10.07
C ALA A 37 6.20 14.02 9.80
N GLY A 38 5.15 14.80 9.51
CA GLY A 38 5.28 16.23 9.22
C GLY A 38 5.59 16.55 7.78
N GLU A 39 5.56 15.57 6.90
CA GLU A 39 5.75 15.76 5.46
C GLU A 39 4.41 15.73 4.73
N HIS A 40 4.45 16.02 3.42
CA HIS A 40 3.24 15.96 2.60
C HIS A 40 2.91 14.51 2.22
N GLU A 41 1.62 14.22 2.03
CA GLU A 41 1.19 12.94 1.50
C GLU A 41 1.69 12.74 0.07
N TYR A 42 1.89 11.48 -0.33
CA TYR A 42 2.33 11.13 -1.68
C TYR A 42 1.13 10.78 -2.55
N TYR A 43 1.14 11.30 -3.77
CA TYR A 43 0.14 11.02 -4.80
C TYR A 43 0.84 10.34 -5.96
N LEU A 44 0.42 9.11 -6.29
CA LEU A 44 1.02 8.34 -7.38
C LEU A 44 -0.06 7.96 -8.37
N TYR A 45 0.20 8.26 -9.63
CA TYR A 45 -0.73 8.00 -10.72
C TYR A 45 -0.22 6.88 -11.62
N GLY A 46 -1.07 5.87 -11.82
CA GLY A 46 -0.79 4.79 -12.72
C GLY A 46 -0.01 3.65 -12.10
N LYS A 47 -0.23 2.46 -12.65
CA LYS A 47 0.32 1.23 -12.09
C LYS A 47 1.84 1.18 -12.09
N GLU A 48 2.50 1.80 -13.06
CA GLU A 48 3.95 1.78 -13.12
C GLU A 48 4.57 2.59 -12.00
N ALA A 49 4.05 3.80 -11.76
CA ALA A 49 4.53 4.65 -10.66
C ALA A 49 4.27 3.98 -9.31
N ILE A 50 3.12 3.36 -9.16
CA ILE A 50 2.75 2.66 -7.92
C ILE A 50 3.66 1.46 -7.67
N SER A 51 3.91 0.65 -8.71
CA SER A 51 4.80 -0.49 -8.61
C SER A 51 6.22 -0.04 -8.20
N MET A 52 6.72 1.03 -8.81
CA MET A 52 8.05 1.55 -8.52
C MET A 52 8.15 2.08 -7.08
N PHE A 53 7.10 2.73 -6.60
CA PHE A 53 7.03 3.22 -5.23
C PHE A 53 7.15 2.07 -4.23
N PHE A 54 6.39 0.99 -4.42
CA PHE A 54 6.47 -0.16 -3.54
C PHE A 54 7.80 -0.91 -3.67
N ARG A 55 8.34 -0.99 -4.88
CA ARG A 55 9.65 -1.57 -5.10
C ARG A 55 10.70 -0.87 -4.23
N ASN A 56 10.68 0.45 -4.24
CA ASN A 56 11.63 1.24 -3.45
C ASN A 56 11.43 1.05 -1.96
N LYS A 57 10.17 0.99 -1.50
CA LYS A 57 9.87 0.72 -0.09
C LYS A 57 10.42 -0.63 0.35
N PHE A 58 10.19 -1.66 -0.44
CA PHE A 58 10.62 -3.01 -0.07
C PHE A 58 12.14 -3.17 -0.11
N LEU A 59 12.81 -2.53 -1.06
CA LEU A 59 14.24 -2.68 -1.22
C LEU A 59 15.05 -1.78 -0.29
N PHE A 60 14.58 -0.58 -0.02
CA PHE A 60 15.39 0.42 0.69
C PHE A 60 14.89 0.82 2.06
N CYS A 61 13.61 0.60 2.36
CA CYS A 61 13.01 1.01 3.63
C CYS A 61 12.75 -0.16 4.58
N LYS A 62 13.11 -1.37 4.21
CA LYS A 62 12.85 -2.59 4.99
C LYS A 62 11.38 -2.66 5.41
N TYR A 63 10.51 -2.33 4.47
CA TYR A 63 9.06 -2.28 4.72
C TYR A 63 8.50 -3.69 4.86
N SER A 64 7.67 -3.90 5.88
CA SER A 64 6.89 -5.12 6.03
C SER A 64 5.60 -4.79 6.78
N ILE A 65 4.67 -5.72 6.84
CA ILE A 65 3.42 -5.50 7.56
C ILE A 65 3.21 -6.60 8.59
N LEU A 66 2.50 -6.24 9.68
CA LEU A 66 2.13 -7.15 10.75
C LEU A 66 0.63 -7.05 11.01
N GLU A 67 0.06 -8.17 11.48
CA GLU A 67 -1.31 -8.25 11.95
C GLU A 67 -2.35 -7.68 10.98
N PRO A 68 -2.32 -8.11 9.70
CA PRO A 68 -3.31 -7.60 8.74
C PRO A 68 -4.71 -8.10 9.10
N ALA A 69 -5.69 -7.21 8.99
CA ALA A 69 -7.10 -7.52 9.22
C ALA A 69 -7.93 -6.91 8.11
N VAL A 70 -8.61 -7.77 7.34
CA VAL A 70 -9.55 -7.32 6.32
C VAL A 70 -10.87 -7.01 6.99
N LEU A 71 -11.30 -5.76 6.94
CA LEU A 71 -12.50 -5.29 7.63
C LEU A 71 -13.76 -5.49 6.78
N ASN A 72 -13.63 -5.27 5.48
CA ASN A 72 -14.72 -5.47 4.52
C ASN A 72 -14.11 -5.54 3.11
N SER A 73 -14.94 -5.51 2.08
CA SER A 73 -14.48 -5.66 0.69
C SER A 73 -13.57 -4.52 0.21
N ARG A 74 -13.50 -3.43 0.95
CA ARG A 74 -12.74 -2.23 0.55
C ARG A 74 -11.73 -1.77 1.57
N GLN A 75 -11.76 -2.30 2.78
CA GLN A 75 -10.93 -1.77 3.87
C GLN A 75 -10.16 -2.86 4.57
N ALA A 76 -8.94 -2.54 4.91
CA ALA A 76 -8.07 -3.39 5.72
C ALA A 76 -7.20 -2.50 6.59
N GLU A 77 -6.71 -3.06 7.68
CA GLU A 77 -5.75 -2.37 8.54
C GLU A 77 -4.60 -3.30 8.85
N PHE A 78 -3.46 -2.71 9.15
CA PHE A 78 -2.27 -3.46 9.52
C PHE A 78 -1.27 -2.53 10.20
N ILE A 79 -0.24 -3.11 10.80
CA ILE A 79 0.88 -2.34 11.32
C ILE A 79 1.96 -2.35 10.25
N ALA A 80 2.33 -1.18 9.76
CA ALA A 80 3.42 -1.04 8.80
C ALA A 80 4.72 -0.83 9.54
N LEU A 81 5.72 -1.63 9.20
CA LEU A 81 7.07 -1.53 9.77
C LEU A 81 8.00 -0.90 8.76
N PHE A 82 8.71 0.13 9.19
CA PHE A 82 9.74 0.80 8.39
C PHE A 82 11.02 0.81 9.20
N ASN A 83 12.11 0.27 8.69
CA ASN A 83 13.41 0.32 9.34
C ASN A 83 13.34 0.16 10.86
N ASN A 84 13.11 1.26 11.59
CA ASN A 84 13.16 1.29 13.05
C ASN A 84 11.92 1.91 13.70
N TYR A 85 10.80 2.05 12.98
CA TYR A 85 9.56 2.50 13.59
C TYR A 85 8.36 1.81 12.94
N SER A 86 7.21 1.91 13.62
CA SER A 86 5.96 1.31 13.16
C SER A 86 4.84 2.33 13.12
N VAL A 87 3.90 2.12 12.20
CA VAL A 87 2.75 3.01 12.02
C VAL A 87 1.51 2.15 11.78
N MET A 88 0.41 2.48 12.45
CA MET A 88 -0.87 1.89 12.11
C MET A 88 -1.32 2.41 10.75
N ALA A 89 -1.61 1.51 9.82
CA ALA A 89 -2.03 1.86 8.47
C ALA A 89 -3.44 1.35 8.21
N ILE A 90 -4.19 2.16 7.49
CA ILE A 90 -5.53 1.80 7.04
C ILE A 90 -5.55 1.95 5.53
N VAL A 91 -5.97 0.89 4.85
CA VAL A 91 -6.14 0.90 3.40
C VAL A 91 -7.62 1.01 3.09
N ASN A 92 -7.95 1.91 2.19
CA ASN A 92 -9.31 2.12 1.73
C ASN A 92 -9.32 2.12 0.21
N LEU A 93 -9.86 1.06 -0.38
CA LEU A 93 -9.94 0.93 -1.84
C LEU A 93 -11.17 1.65 -2.35
N GLN A 94 -10.99 2.54 -3.30
CA GLN A 94 -12.09 3.24 -3.95
C GLN A 94 -12.17 2.80 -5.41
N GLN A 95 -13.37 2.41 -5.82
CA GLN A 95 -13.65 2.17 -7.22
C GLN A 95 -14.21 3.45 -7.82
N LEU A 96 -13.46 3.98 -8.77
CA LEU A 96 -13.98 5.07 -9.59
C LEU A 96 -14.77 4.42 -10.71
N SER A 97 -16.07 4.59 -10.65
CA SER A 97 -16.93 4.12 -11.71
C SER A 97 -16.86 5.05 -12.93
#